data_3111098ce9f725a18b081b2b807e04db
#
_entry.id   3111098ce9f725a18b081b2b807e04db
#
_cell.length_a   1.000
_cell.length_b   1.000
_cell.length_c   1.000
_cell.angle_alpha   90.00
_cell.angle_beta   90.00
_cell.angle_gamma   90.00
#
_symmetry.space_group_name_H-M   'P 1'
#
loop_
_entity.id
_entity.type
_entity.pdbx_description
1 polymer ?
#
loop_
_entity_poly.entity_id
_entity_poly.type
_entity_poly.pdbx_seq_one_letter_code
_entity_poly.pdbx_strand_id
1 'polypeptide(L)'
;MKELIIGSHVSFQRKTQLVGSVKEAVSYRANTFMFYTGAPQNTARYPIDDKLTQEGYQLMEENGIDPVDVVVHAPYIINLANTAKPDNHRFAIQFLREEMDRCAKLGMTRLVLHPGSHVSQTREEGIQNIIDGLNQVLTTEESTYICLETMAGKGTEIGNLDELKQIIEGVEHSEYLKVCIDTCHLNDAGYDMTKFDDFLNEFDEKIGIDRIGCVHVNDSKNVCGAHKDRHENIGLGTLGFDTLYKIVTHPKLKDVPKILETPYVTKEDNAKEKVYPPYRFEIDMFRNGKYDPELLEHIRDFYK
;
A
#
# COMPACT_ATOMS: atom_id res chain seq x y z
N MET A 1 -4.47 -14.29 21.46
CA MET A 1 -4.30 -14.11 20.01
C MET A 1 -3.46 -12.86 19.81
N LYS A 2 -2.52 -12.84 18.86
CA LYS A 2 -1.81 -11.62 18.51
C LYS A 2 -2.83 -10.59 18.01
N GLU A 3 -2.69 -9.33 18.42
CA GLU A 3 -3.59 -8.27 18.00
C GLU A 3 -3.52 -8.07 16.48
N LEU A 4 -4.65 -7.73 15.84
CA LEU A 4 -4.70 -7.42 14.42
C LEU A 4 -3.80 -6.22 14.11
N ILE A 5 -2.80 -6.41 13.23
CA ILE A 5 -1.92 -5.34 12.76
C ILE A 5 -2.67 -4.57 11.66
N ILE A 6 -3.26 -3.42 12.02
CA ILE A 6 -4.09 -2.64 11.11
C ILE A 6 -3.90 -1.14 11.33
N GLY A 7 -3.83 -0.41 10.24
CA GLY A 7 -3.71 1.03 10.21
C GLY A 7 -4.16 1.61 8.87
N SER A 8 -3.72 2.81 8.59
CA SER A 8 -4.12 3.52 7.38
C SER A 8 -2.97 4.35 6.81
N HIS A 9 -3.21 4.91 5.62
CA HIS A 9 -2.39 5.98 5.11
C HIS A 9 -2.47 7.21 6.04
N VAL A 10 -1.31 7.83 6.32
CA VAL A 10 -1.18 9.05 7.13
C VAL A 10 -0.25 10.05 6.43
N SER A 11 -0.29 11.30 6.86
CA SER A 11 0.57 12.35 6.33
C SER A 11 2.00 12.26 6.85
N PHE A 12 2.97 12.72 6.04
CA PHE A 12 4.37 12.94 6.43
C PHE A 12 4.75 14.38 6.08
N GLN A 13 4.51 15.29 7.00
CA GLN A 13 4.67 16.71 6.77
C GLN A 13 6.08 17.19 7.10
N ARG A 14 6.62 18.15 6.34
CA ARG A 14 7.97 18.69 6.51
C ARG A 14 8.36 19.02 7.95
N LYS A 15 7.45 19.63 8.71
CA LYS A 15 7.72 20.14 10.07
C LYS A 15 7.67 19.07 11.16
N THR A 16 6.93 18.00 10.94
CA THR A 16 6.64 17.01 11.97
C THR A 16 7.12 15.60 11.60
N GLN A 17 7.36 15.36 10.33
CA GLN A 17 7.86 14.11 9.75
C GLN A 17 7.27 12.88 10.46
N LEU A 18 8.08 11.92 10.91
CA LEU A 18 7.62 10.68 11.53
C LEU A 18 6.79 10.93 12.79
N VAL A 19 7.11 11.95 13.60
CA VAL A 19 6.33 12.33 14.79
C VAL A 19 4.87 12.63 14.42
N GLY A 20 4.67 13.38 13.33
CA GLY A 20 3.33 13.72 12.85
C GLY A 20 2.58 12.50 12.37
N SER A 21 3.24 11.63 11.61
CA SER A 21 2.67 10.37 11.10
C SER A 21 2.20 9.45 12.23
N VAL A 22 3.05 9.26 13.26
CA VAL A 22 2.69 8.43 14.44
C VAL A 22 1.49 9.02 15.18
N LYS A 23 1.49 10.33 15.45
CA LYS A 23 0.36 10.99 16.14
C LYS A 23 -0.94 10.85 15.37
N GLU A 24 -0.89 10.97 14.05
CA GLU A 24 -2.06 10.79 13.19
C GLU A 24 -2.55 9.34 13.25
N ALA A 25 -1.66 8.34 13.12
CA ALA A 25 -2.01 6.92 13.24
C ALA A 25 -2.63 6.58 14.60
N VAL A 26 -2.06 7.07 15.70
CA VAL A 26 -2.59 6.89 17.06
C VAL A 26 -3.99 7.50 17.21
N SER A 27 -4.25 8.67 16.58
CA SER A 27 -5.58 9.28 16.59
C SER A 27 -6.65 8.41 15.92
N TYR A 28 -6.24 7.56 14.97
CA TYR A 28 -7.09 6.56 14.32
C TYR A 28 -7.15 5.22 15.07
N ARG A 29 -6.50 5.11 16.24
CA ARG A 29 -6.34 3.85 16.98
C ARG A 29 -5.60 2.77 16.21
N ALA A 30 -4.78 3.17 15.26
CA ALA A 30 -3.97 2.26 14.45
C ALA A 30 -2.76 1.76 15.25
N ASN A 31 -2.30 0.53 14.97
CA ASN A 31 -1.05 -0.04 15.49
C ASN A 31 -0.03 -0.33 14.38
N THR A 32 -0.28 0.17 13.19
CA THR A 32 0.63 0.35 12.06
C THR A 32 0.14 1.51 11.22
N PHE A 33 0.93 1.93 10.23
CA PHE A 33 0.53 2.98 9.29
C PHE A 33 1.36 2.94 8.02
N MET A 34 0.91 3.67 6.99
CA MET A 34 1.66 3.89 5.76
C MET A 34 1.76 5.39 5.47
N PHE A 35 2.88 5.80 4.87
CA PHE A 35 3.08 7.18 4.46
C PHE A 35 3.96 7.29 3.22
N TYR A 36 3.87 8.43 2.52
CA TYR A 36 4.85 8.83 1.51
C TYR A 36 5.92 9.70 2.17
N THR A 37 7.19 9.55 1.82
CA THR A 37 8.29 10.36 2.41
C THR A 37 8.29 11.83 1.95
N GLY A 38 7.35 12.20 1.10
CA GLY A 38 7.06 13.51 0.55
C GLY A 38 5.76 13.49 -0.24
N ALA A 39 5.43 14.53 -0.99
CA ALA A 39 4.21 14.53 -1.80
C ALA A 39 4.31 13.49 -2.93
N PRO A 40 3.30 12.59 -3.09
CA PRO A 40 3.37 11.49 -4.05
C PRO A 40 3.29 11.93 -5.52
N GLN A 41 2.83 13.15 -5.79
CA GLN A 41 2.66 13.70 -7.14
C GLN A 41 3.86 14.54 -7.61
N ASN A 42 4.90 14.70 -6.81
CA ASN A 42 6.08 15.48 -7.19
C ASN A 42 7.37 14.90 -6.59
N THR A 43 8.50 15.51 -6.96
CA THR A 43 9.84 15.07 -6.56
C THR A 43 10.41 15.84 -5.37
N ALA A 44 9.66 16.78 -4.80
CA ALA A 44 10.17 17.57 -3.68
C ALA A 44 10.35 16.69 -2.45
N ARG A 45 11.60 16.59 -1.98
CA ARG A 45 11.98 15.85 -0.78
C ARG A 45 12.73 16.76 0.17
N TYR A 46 12.32 16.75 1.42
CA TYR A 46 13.04 17.43 2.49
C TYR A 46 14.00 16.45 3.17
N PRO A 47 15.15 16.91 3.68
CA PRO A 47 16.03 16.06 4.47
C PRO A 47 15.27 15.39 5.62
N ILE A 48 15.57 14.14 5.86
CA ILE A 48 15.06 13.42 7.04
C ILE A 48 15.77 13.99 8.27
N ASP A 49 14.98 14.40 9.25
CA ASP A 49 15.45 14.94 10.53
C ASP A 49 15.63 13.79 11.53
N ASP A 50 16.86 13.56 11.95
CA ASP A 50 17.22 12.45 12.83
C ASP A 50 16.56 12.57 14.21
N LYS A 51 16.38 13.80 14.71
CA LYS A 51 15.71 14.04 15.99
C LYS A 51 14.22 13.71 15.91
N LEU A 52 13.52 14.16 14.86
CA LEU A 52 12.11 13.83 14.64
C LEU A 52 11.92 12.32 14.38
N THR A 53 12.92 11.66 13.78
CA THR A 53 12.91 10.22 13.60
C THR A 53 12.99 9.51 14.95
N GLN A 54 13.93 9.89 15.82
CA GLN A 54 14.07 9.31 17.17
C GLN A 54 12.83 9.56 18.04
N GLU A 55 12.29 10.78 18.03
CA GLU A 55 11.05 11.09 18.74
C GLU A 55 9.87 10.28 18.20
N GLY A 56 9.81 10.05 16.89
CA GLY A 56 8.81 9.19 16.26
C GLY A 56 8.91 7.74 16.74
N TYR A 57 10.11 7.18 16.84
CA TYR A 57 10.34 5.83 17.38
C TYR A 57 9.91 5.71 18.85
N GLN A 58 10.23 6.71 19.68
CA GLN A 58 9.78 6.74 21.06
C GLN A 58 8.25 6.74 21.14
N LEU A 59 7.57 7.55 20.33
CA LEU A 59 6.11 7.57 20.26
C LEU A 59 5.51 6.24 19.76
N MET A 60 6.15 5.56 18.82
CA MET A 60 5.73 4.22 18.38
C MET A 60 5.80 3.23 19.52
N GLU A 61 6.93 3.19 20.27
CA GLU A 61 7.10 2.33 21.43
C GLU A 61 6.04 2.60 22.50
N GLU A 62 5.80 3.86 22.86
CA GLU A 62 4.78 4.29 23.83
C GLU A 62 3.36 3.87 23.45
N ASN A 63 3.08 3.69 22.15
CA ASN A 63 1.76 3.35 21.63
C ASN A 63 1.66 1.92 21.07
N GLY A 64 2.67 1.07 21.27
CA GLY A 64 2.66 -0.32 20.85
C GLY A 64 2.68 -0.52 19.32
N ILE A 65 3.25 0.43 18.58
CA ILE A 65 3.47 0.34 17.13
C ILE A 65 4.87 -0.25 16.89
N ASP A 66 4.94 -1.40 16.25
CA ASP A 66 6.22 -1.99 15.85
C ASP A 66 6.70 -1.33 14.55
N PRO A 67 7.89 -0.69 14.54
CA PRO A 67 8.42 -0.08 13.33
C PRO A 67 8.56 -1.05 12.14
N VAL A 68 8.75 -2.33 12.42
CA VAL A 68 8.84 -3.37 11.38
C VAL A 68 7.54 -3.52 10.58
N ASP A 69 6.40 -3.17 11.17
CA ASP A 69 5.08 -3.25 10.54
C ASP A 69 4.68 -1.96 9.81
N VAL A 70 5.48 -0.89 9.94
CA VAL A 70 5.24 0.37 9.24
C VAL A 70 5.60 0.24 7.76
N VAL A 71 4.80 0.85 6.91
CA VAL A 71 4.91 0.76 5.46
C VAL A 71 5.19 2.16 4.88
N VAL A 72 6.07 2.24 3.91
CA VAL A 72 6.27 3.44 3.08
C VAL A 72 5.73 3.14 1.69
N HIS A 73 5.13 4.12 1.04
CA HIS A 73 4.69 4.00 -0.34
C HIS A 73 5.56 4.87 -1.26
N ALA A 74 6.08 4.30 -2.33
CA ALA A 74 6.80 5.02 -3.35
C ALA A 74 5.85 5.94 -4.14
N PRO A 75 6.29 7.14 -4.55
CA PRO A 75 5.47 8.03 -5.36
C PRO A 75 4.99 7.37 -6.66
N TYR A 76 3.72 7.52 -6.98
CA TYR A 76 3.13 6.94 -8.19
C TYR A 76 3.66 7.54 -9.51
N ILE A 77 4.46 8.60 -9.45
CA ILE A 77 5.18 9.13 -10.62
C ILE A 77 6.36 8.26 -11.05
N ILE A 78 6.81 7.32 -10.20
CA ILE A 78 7.83 6.33 -10.54
C ILE A 78 7.19 5.30 -11.47
N ASN A 79 7.71 5.21 -12.69
CA ASN A 79 7.27 4.21 -13.68
C ASN A 79 8.50 3.55 -14.32
N LEU A 80 8.83 2.36 -13.87
CA LEU A 80 9.97 1.59 -14.39
C LEU A 80 9.64 0.85 -15.71
N ALA A 81 8.37 0.71 -16.04
CA ALA A 81 7.93 -0.09 -17.20
C ALA A 81 8.11 0.61 -18.55
N ASN A 82 8.35 1.93 -18.57
CA ASN A 82 8.31 2.72 -19.81
C ASN A 82 9.66 3.39 -20.10
N THR A 83 10.34 2.90 -21.15
CA THR A 83 11.61 3.45 -21.67
C THR A 83 11.43 4.30 -22.93
N ALA A 84 10.20 4.53 -23.42
CA ALA A 84 9.93 5.37 -24.58
C ALA A 84 10.48 6.80 -24.43
N LYS A 85 10.65 7.25 -23.19
CA LYS A 85 11.37 8.47 -22.82
C LYS A 85 12.52 8.08 -21.88
N PRO A 86 13.74 7.86 -22.40
CA PRO A 86 14.87 7.36 -21.60
C PRO A 86 15.20 8.21 -20.37
N ASP A 87 15.05 9.54 -20.46
CA ASP A 87 15.27 10.44 -19.33
C ASP A 87 14.29 10.19 -18.18
N ASN A 88 13.03 9.92 -18.51
CA ASN A 88 12.02 9.62 -17.48
C ASN A 88 12.30 8.27 -16.81
N HIS A 89 12.77 7.28 -17.57
CA HIS A 89 13.13 5.97 -17.02
C HIS A 89 14.34 6.06 -16.09
N ARG A 90 15.41 6.76 -16.53
CA ARG A 90 16.58 7.03 -15.66
C ARG A 90 16.18 7.78 -14.39
N PHE A 91 15.32 8.79 -14.54
CA PHE A 91 14.76 9.51 -13.40
C PHE A 91 14.01 8.58 -12.44
N ALA A 92 13.15 7.68 -12.96
CA ALA A 92 12.39 6.74 -12.15
C ALA A 92 13.31 5.82 -11.32
N ILE A 93 14.39 5.30 -11.93
CA ILE A 93 15.42 4.49 -11.26
C ILE A 93 16.11 5.29 -10.14
N GLN A 94 16.59 6.49 -10.44
CA GLN A 94 17.27 7.34 -9.46
C GLN A 94 16.35 7.72 -8.31
N PHE A 95 15.10 8.05 -8.62
CA PHE A 95 14.13 8.45 -7.61
C PHE A 95 13.68 7.29 -6.72
N LEU A 96 13.55 6.08 -7.29
CA LEU A 96 13.29 4.88 -6.48
C LEU A 96 14.47 4.59 -5.54
N ARG A 97 15.73 4.72 -6.02
CA ARG A 97 16.90 4.59 -5.14
C ARG A 97 16.88 5.62 -4.00
N GLU A 98 16.54 6.87 -4.30
CA GLU A 98 16.39 7.92 -3.27
C GLU A 98 15.32 7.53 -2.23
N GLU A 99 14.16 6.99 -2.65
CA GLU A 99 13.13 6.54 -1.72
C GLU A 99 13.61 5.35 -0.86
N MET A 100 14.38 4.40 -1.42
CA MET A 100 15.02 3.32 -0.66
C MET A 100 15.99 3.85 0.39
N ASP A 101 16.84 4.80 0.02
CA ASP A 101 17.80 5.44 0.95
C ASP A 101 17.07 6.21 2.06
N ARG A 102 15.95 6.83 1.75
CA ARG A 102 15.09 7.50 2.73
C ARG A 102 14.43 6.52 3.68
N CYS A 103 13.94 5.39 3.17
CA CYS A 103 13.43 4.29 4.01
C CYS A 103 14.50 3.77 4.96
N ALA A 104 15.70 3.49 4.45
CA ALA A 104 16.84 3.04 5.26
C ALA A 104 17.18 4.06 6.36
N LYS A 105 17.22 5.36 6.03
CA LYS A 105 17.47 6.44 7.00
C LYS A 105 16.37 6.55 8.05
N LEU A 106 15.12 6.29 7.69
CA LEU A 106 13.99 6.24 8.61
C LEU A 106 13.91 4.91 9.38
N GLY A 107 14.70 3.89 9.02
CA GLY A 107 14.62 2.55 9.58
C GLY A 107 13.38 1.77 9.16
N MET A 108 12.74 2.14 8.06
CA MET A 108 11.54 1.49 7.52
C MET A 108 11.92 0.32 6.61
N THR A 109 11.26 -0.82 6.81
CA THR A 109 11.65 -2.08 6.15
C THR A 109 10.80 -2.44 4.94
N ARG A 110 9.74 -1.69 4.63
CA ARG A 110 8.81 -1.96 3.53
C ARG A 110 8.55 -0.71 2.71
N LEU A 111 8.78 -0.81 1.40
CA LEU A 111 8.47 0.23 0.41
C LEU A 111 7.54 -0.36 -0.64
N VAL A 112 6.28 0.03 -0.65
CA VAL A 112 5.33 -0.37 -1.70
C VAL A 112 5.65 0.37 -2.99
N LEU A 113 5.62 -0.34 -4.09
CA LEU A 113 5.87 0.19 -5.43
C LEU A 113 4.82 -0.34 -6.41
N HIS A 114 4.12 0.57 -7.10
CA HIS A 114 3.40 0.19 -8.32
C HIS A 114 4.44 -0.26 -9.35
N PRO A 115 4.37 -1.48 -9.91
CA PRO A 115 5.39 -1.96 -10.85
C PRO A 115 5.58 -1.02 -12.04
N GLY A 116 4.47 -0.49 -12.58
CA GLY A 116 4.48 0.51 -13.63
C GLY A 116 3.47 0.23 -14.73
N SER A 117 3.55 1.05 -15.78
CA SER A 117 2.67 0.98 -16.95
C SER A 117 3.51 1.07 -18.21
N HIS A 118 3.34 0.12 -19.15
CA HIS A 118 4.15 0.05 -20.37
C HIS A 118 3.79 1.11 -21.42
N VAL A 119 2.64 1.79 -21.25
CA VAL A 119 2.15 2.89 -22.09
C VAL A 119 2.08 2.52 -23.59
N SER A 120 3.09 2.88 -24.39
CA SER A 120 3.13 2.65 -25.83
C SER A 120 4.01 1.47 -26.25
N GLN A 121 4.65 0.80 -25.30
CA GLN A 121 5.50 -0.38 -25.52
C GLN A 121 4.68 -1.66 -25.40
N THR A 122 5.28 -2.81 -25.70
CA THR A 122 4.64 -4.09 -25.43
C THR A 122 4.67 -4.41 -23.92
N ARG A 123 3.83 -5.32 -23.50
CA ARG A 123 3.77 -5.78 -22.10
C ARG A 123 5.06 -6.45 -21.69
N GLU A 124 5.63 -7.26 -22.56
CA GLU A 124 6.89 -7.97 -22.38
C GLU A 124 8.07 -6.99 -22.22
N GLU A 125 8.13 -5.97 -23.07
CA GLU A 125 9.13 -4.90 -22.93
C GLU A 125 8.94 -4.16 -21.59
N GLY A 126 7.71 -3.89 -21.18
CA GLY A 126 7.42 -3.26 -19.90
C GLY A 126 7.91 -4.07 -18.71
N ILE A 127 7.68 -5.39 -18.71
CA ILE A 127 8.18 -6.31 -17.67
C ILE A 127 9.72 -6.30 -17.64
N GLN A 128 10.36 -6.42 -18.80
CA GLN A 128 11.82 -6.38 -18.88
C GLN A 128 12.40 -5.06 -18.37
N ASN A 129 11.77 -3.93 -18.73
CA ASN A 129 12.18 -2.61 -18.25
C ASN A 129 12.10 -2.48 -16.71
N ILE A 130 11.08 -3.10 -16.08
CA ILE A 130 10.96 -3.15 -14.62
C ILE A 130 12.11 -3.98 -14.04
N ILE A 131 12.39 -5.16 -14.59
CA ILE A 131 13.49 -6.02 -14.15
C ILE A 131 14.83 -5.27 -14.23
N ASP A 132 15.11 -4.66 -15.38
CA ASP A 132 16.35 -3.90 -15.60
C ASP A 132 16.47 -2.69 -14.67
N GLY A 133 15.34 -2.02 -14.40
CA GLY A 133 15.27 -0.92 -13.44
C GLY A 133 15.53 -1.36 -12.01
N LEU A 134 14.89 -2.45 -11.57
CA LEU A 134 15.09 -3.00 -10.23
C LEU A 134 16.52 -3.53 -10.01
N ASN A 135 17.13 -4.15 -11.03
CA ASN A 135 18.53 -4.57 -10.98
C ASN A 135 19.52 -3.41 -10.86
N GLN A 136 19.13 -2.20 -11.30
CA GLN A 136 19.94 -0.99 -11.09
C GLN A 136 19.70 -0.34 -9.71
N VAL A 137 18.54 -0.57 -9.11
CA VAL A 137 18.16 -0.01 -7.80
C VAL A 137 18.67 -0.88 -6.66
N LEU A 138 18.45 -2.18 -6.73
CA LEU A 138 18.77 -3.12 -5.66
C LEU A 138 20.27 -3.46 -5.65
N THR A 139 20.82 -3.55 -4.45
CA THR A 139 22.22 -3.93 -4.18
C THR A 139 22.25 -5.20 -3.31
N THR A 140 23.45 -5.69 -3.02
CA THR A 140 23.65 -6.89 -2.17
C THR A 140 23.29 -6.69 -0.70
N GLU A 141 23.12 -5.45 -0.26
CA GLU A 141 22.87 -5.11 1.14
C GLU A 141 21.75 -4.06 1.24
N GLU A 142 20.49 -4.51 1.31
CA GLU A 142 19.34 -3.64 1.51
C GLU A 142 18.69 -3.88 2.88
N SER A 143 18.27 -2.80 3.53
CA SER A 143 17.49 -2.87 4.79
C SER A 143 15.98 -2.78 4.55
N THR A 144 15.58 -2.48 3.32
CA THR A 144 14.20 -2.23 2.92
C THR A 144 13.80 -3.17 1.79
N TYR A 145 12.67 -3.87 1.95
CA TYR A 145 12.05 -4.65 0.88
C TYR A 145 11.23 -3.75 -0.02
N ILE A 146 11.32 -3.95 -1.33
CA ILE A 146 10.35 -3.40 -2.28
C ILE A 146 9.16 -4.35 -2.36
N CYS A 147 7.97 -3.87 -1.99
CA CYS A 147 6.73 -4.62 -2.08
C CYS A 147 6.02 -4.23 -3.39
N LEU A 148 6.13 -5.05 -4.42
CA LEU A 148 5.46 -4.83 -5.69
C LEU A 148 3.95 -4.99 -5.50
N GLU A 149 3.17 -4.00 -5.90
CA GLU A 149 1.73 -4.01 -5.67
C GLU A 149 0.99 -4.78 -6.78
N THR A 150 -0.02 -5.56 -6.37
CA THR A 150 -0.98 -6.14 -7.31
C THR A 150 -1.85 -5.04 -7.89
N MET A 151 -1.97 -4.99 -9.23
CA MET A 151 -2.64 -3.90 -9.93
C MET A 151 -3.98 -4.33 -10.53
N ALA A 152 -4.89 -3.37 -10.70
CA ALA A 152 -6.22 -3.59 -11.26
C ALA A 152 -6.22 -3.94 -12.75
N GLY A 153 -5.08 -3.82 -13.42
CA GLY A 153 -4.97 -4.02 -14.88
C GLY A 153 -5.62 -2.89 -15.69
N LYS A 154 -5.65 -1.68 -15.13
CA LYS A 154 -6.22 -0.51 -15.81
C LYS A 154 -5.30 -0.05 -16.93
N GLY A 155 -5.83 -0.05 -18.16
CA GLY A 155 -5.07 0.38 -19.33
C GLY A 155 -3.86 -0.51 -19.59
N THR A 156 -2.67 0.03 -19.35
CA THR A 156 -1.37 -0.62 -19.63
C THR A 156 -0.57 -0.93 -18.37
N GLU A 157 -1.23 -0.97 -17.21
CA GLU A 157 -0.62 -1.37 -15.92
C GLU A 157 -0.11 -2.81 -15.96
N ILE A 158 1.03 -3.02 -15.30
CA ILE A 158 1.66 -4.31 -15.06
C ILE A 158 1.51 -4.62 -13.56
N GLY A 159 1.11 -5.84 -13.18
CA GLY A 159 0.99 -6.21 -11.78
C GLY A 159 -0.01 -7.33 -11.49
N ASN A 160 -0.35 -8.18 -12.48
CA ASN A 160 -1.01 -9.44 -12.19
C ASN A 160 0.01 -10.48 -11.64
N LEU A 161 -0.47 -11.60 -11.10
CA LEU A 161 0.41 -12.57 -10.45
C LEU A 161 1.47 -13.17 -11.38
N ASP A 162 1.16 -13.43 -12.65
CA ASP A 162 2.13 -13.99 -13.59
C ASP A 162 3.21 -12.98 -13.96
N GLU A 163 2.86 -11.71 -14.06
CA GLU A 163 3.79 -10.60 -14.30
C GLU A 163 4.69 -10.37 -13.09
N LEU A 164 4.12 -10.34 -11.88
CA LEU A 164 4.89 -10.20 -10.64
C LEU A 164 5.86 -11.37 -10.46
N LYS A 165 5.43 -12.59 -10.78
CA LYS A 165 6.31 -13.76 -10.80
C LYS A 165 7.49 -13.56 -11.75
N GLN A 166 7.23 -13.15 -13.01
CA GLN A 166 8.27 -12.91 -14.01
C GLN A 166 9.27 -11.84 -13.55
N ILE A 167 8.76 -10.76 -12.96
CA ILE A 167 9.61 -9.68 -12.41
C ILE A 167 10.51 -10.24 -11.29
N ILE A 168 9.92 -10.96 -10.33
CA ILE A 168 10.66 -11.50 -9.18
C ILE A 168 11.71 -12.51 -9.64
N GLU A 169 11.39 -13.39 -10.59
CA GLU A 169 12.33 -14.38 -11.14
C GLU A 169 13.44 -13.76 -11.98
N GLY A 170 13.20 -12.60 -12.61
CA GLY A 170 14.18 -11.90 -13.44
C GLY A 170 15.12 -10.96 -12.69
N VAL A 171 14.82 -10.61 -11.44
CA VAL A 171 15.64 -9.68 -10.65
C VAL A 171 16.74 -10.46 -9.90
N GLU A 172 17.99 -9.99 -10.00
CA GLU A 172 19.17 -10.64 -9.41
C GLU A 172 19.09 -10.72 -7.87
N HIS A 173 18.65 -9.62 -7.23
CA HIS A 173 18.47 -9.52 -5.78
C HIS A 173 17.00 -9.65 -5.36
N SER A 174 16.34 -10.68 -5.87
CA SER A 174 14.91 -10.91 -5.63
C SER A 174 14.57 -11.24 -4.17
N GLU A 175 15.55 -11.56 -3.35
CA GLU A 175 15.38 -11.70 -1.89
C GLU A 175 14.86 -10.43 -1.23
N TYR A 176 15.09 -9.25 -1.82
CA TYR A 176 14.58 -7.96 -1.36
C TYR A 176 13.22 -7.58 -1.98
N LEU A 177 12.63 -8.47 -2.77
CA LEU A 177 11.30 -8.25 -3.33
C LEU A 177 10.24 -9.00 -2.52
N LYS A 178 9.17 -8.29 -2.21
CA LYS A 178 7.92 -8.80 -1.66
C LYS A 178 6.74 -8.32 -2.51
N VAL A 179 5.54 -8.66 -2.10
CA VAL A 179 4.30 -8.24 -2.78
C VAL A 179 3.40 -7.52 -1.79
N CYS A 180 2.81 -6.42 -2.23
CA CYS A 180 1.67 -5.78 -1.59
C CYS A 180 0.39 -6.27 -2.28
N ILE A 181 -0.51 -6.86 -1.52
CA ILE A 181 -1.82 -7.29 -2.03
C ILE A 181 -2.82 -6.16 -1.80
N ASP A 182 -3.43 -5.62 -2.87
CA ASP A 182 -4.55 -4.69 -2.73
C ASP A 182 -5.86 -5.38 -3.06
N THR A 183 -6.83 -5.34 -2.13
CA THR A 183 -8.11 -6.04 -2.25
C THR A 183 -9.02 -5.43 -3.32
N CYS A 184 -8.98 -4.11 -3.52
CA CYS A 184 -9.71 -3.43 -4.58
C CYS A 184 -9.10 -3.76 -5.96
N HIS A 185 -7.77 -3.72 -6.07
CA HIS A 185 -7.07 -4.03 -7.30
C HIS A 185 -7.32 -5.48 -7.74
N LEU A 186 -7.26 -6.44 -6.83
CA LEU A 186 -7.56 -7.84 -7.15
C LEU A 186 -9.00 -8.03 -7.62
N ASN A 187 -9.98 -7.42 -6.94
CA ASN A 187 -11.37 -7.44 -7.41
C ASN A 187 -11.49 -6.87 -8.82
N ASP A 188 -10.90 -5.70 -9.04
CA ASP A 188 -10.99 -5.01 -10.32
C ASP A 188 -10.21 -5.74 -11.43
N ALA A 189 -9.16 -6.51 -11.09
CA ALA A 189 -8.44 -7.40 -11.99
C ALA A 189 -9.20 -8.69 -12.35
N GLY A 190 -10.28 -9.03 -11.61
CA GLY A 190 -11.14 -10.16 -11.92
C GLY A 190 -11.06 -11.33 -10.93
N TYR A 191 -10.37 -11.17 -9.80
CA TYR A 191 -10.37 -12.18 -8.74
C TYR A 191 -11.66 -12.11 -7.93
N ASP A 192 -12.34 -13.26 -7.77
CA ASP A 192 -13.49 -13.41 -6.87
C ASP A 192 -13.01 -13.41 -5.41
N MET A 193 -13.08 -12.25 -4.76
CA MET A 193 -12.57 -12.08 -3.40
C MET A 193 -13.36 -12.87 -2.35
N THR A 194 -14.55 -13.40 -2.69
CA THR A 194 -15.26 -14.34 -1.81
C THR A 194 -14.58 -15.69 -1.71
N LYS A 195 -13.67 -15.99 -2.66
CA LYS A 195 -12.82 -17.19 -2.75
C LYS A 195 -11.35 -16.85 -2.47
N PHE A 196 -11.09 -16.03 -1.48
CA PHE A 196 -9.74 -15.54 -1.18
C PHE A 196 -8.74 -16.68 -0.88
N ASP A 197 -9.20 -17.81 -0.36
CA ASP A 197 -8.35 -19.01 -0.19
C ASP A 197 -7.80 -19.52 -1.53
N ASP A 198 -8.62 -19.51 -2.59
CA ASP A 198 -8.18 -19.94 -3.94
C ASP A 198 -7.10 -18.99 -4.47
N PHE A 199 -7.29 -17.67 -4.28
CA PHE A 199 -6.28 -16.67 -4.61
C PHE A 199 -4.97 -16.90 -3.82
N LEU A 200 -5.05 -17.13 -2.50
CA LEU A 200 -3.85 -17.39 -1.69
C LEU A 200 -3.14 -18.67 -2.07
N ASN A 201 -3.85 -19.69 -2.52
CA ASN A 201 -3.24 -20.94 -3.01
C ASN A 201 -2.52 -20.68 -4.34
N GLU A 202 -3.15 -19.94 -5.27
CA GLU A 202 -2.51 -19.54 -6.53
C GLU A 202 -1.27 -18.67 -6.28
N PHE A 203 -1.37 -17.73 -5.34
CA PHE A 203 -0.25 -16.85 -4.94
C PHE A 203 0.92 -17.68 -4.36
N ASP A 204 0.62 -18.62 -3.48
CA ASP A 204 1.63 -19.49 -2.85
C ASP A 204 2.35 -20.37 -3.88
N GLU A 205 1.60 -20.93 -4.83
CA GLU A 205 2.18 -21.76 -5.91
C GLU A 205 3.07 -20.94 -6.86
N LYS A 206 2.66 -19.70 -7.19
CA LYS A 206 3.37 -18.86 -8.18
C LYS A 206 4.53 -18.08 -7.58
N ILE A 207 4.40 -17.56 -6.38
CA ILE A 207 5.29 -16.55 -5.79
C ILE A 207 5.83 -16.99 -4.43
N GLY A 208 5.00 -17.64 -3.61
CA GLY A 208 5.30 -18.01 -2.24
C GLY A 208 4.64 -17.09 -1.22
N ILE A 209 3.92 -17.67 -0.25
CA ILE A 209 3.12 -16.94 0.74
C ILE A 209 3.97 -16.02 1.64
N ASP A 210 5.21 -16.36 1.89
CA ASP A 210 6.20 -15.61 2.69
C ASP A 210 6.64 -14.29 2.02
N ARG A 211 6.35 -14.13 0.73
CA ARG A 211 6.60 -12.89 0.01
C ARG A 211 5.50 -11.83 0.18
N ILE A 212 4.42 -12.11 0.89
CA ILE A 212 3.44 -11.07 1.21
C ILE A 212 4.04 -10.10 2.23
N GLY A 213 4.33 -8.88 1.80
CA GLY A 213 4.92 -7.82 2.63
C GLY A 213 3.90 -6.99 3.38
N CYS A 214 2.77 -6.67 2.76
CA CYS A 214 1.65 -5.93 3.34
C CYS A 214 0.37 -6.17 2.53
N VAL A 215 -0.75 -5.73 3.09
CA VAL A 215 -2.07 -5.78 2.42
C VAL A 215 -2.69 -4.39 2.47
N HIS A 216 -3.04 -3.84 1.33
CA HIS A 216 -3.93 -2.70 1.22
C HIS A 216 -5.37 -3.22 1.28
N VAL A 217 -6.12 -2.72 2.25
CA VAL A 217 -7.49 -3.17 2.52
C VAL A 217 -8.45 -2.08 2.09
N ASN A 218 -9.03 -2.26 0.93
CA ASN A 218 -9.94 -1.30 0.31
C ASN A 218 -11.18 -2.01 -0.20
N ASP A 219 -12.36 -1.42 -0.01
CA ASP A 219 -13.54 -1.85 -0.76
C ASP A 219 -13.50 -1.26 -2.17
N SER A 220 -14.25 -1.81 -3.11
CA SER A 220 -14.27 -1.32 -4.49
C SER A 220 -15.64 -0.78 -4.88
N LYS A 221 -15.64 0.36 -5.60
CA LYS A 221 -16.84 0.89 -6.27
C LYS A 221 -17.28 0.05 -7.46
N ASN A 222 -16.41 -0.83 -7.93
CA ASN A 222 -16.58 -1.50 -9.20
C ASN A 222 -16.91 -2.98 -8.98
N VAL A 223 -17.64 -3.56 -9.94
CA VAL A 223 -17.81 -5.01 -10.02
C VAL A 223 -16.51 -5.70 -10.34
N CYS A 224 -16.40 -6.97 -9.99
CA CYS A 224 -15.25 -7.81 -10.28
C CYS A 224 -14.91 -7.77 -11.78
N GLY A 225 -13.63 -7.58 -12.10
CA GLY A 225 -13.13 -7.50 -13.49
C GLY A 225 -13.36 -6.16 -14.22
N ALA A 226 -13.64 -5.09 -13.49
CA ALA A 226 -13.91 -3.78 -14.10
C ALA A 226 -12.66 -3.04 -14.62
N HIS A 227 -11.46 -3.40 -14.18
CA HIS A 227 -10.17 -2.77 -14.53
C HIS A 227 -10.15 -1.25 -14.33
N LYS A 228 -10.56 -0.76 -13.14
CA LYS A 228 -10.74 0.69 -12.90
C LYS A 228 -9.96 1.28 -11.76
N ASP A 229 -9.72 0.52 -10.70
CA ASP A 229 -9.08 1.02 -9.48
C ASP A 229 -9.83 2.24 -8.89
N ARG A 230 -10.87 1.97 -8.11
CA ARG A 230 -11.63 3.00 -7.40
C ARG A 230 -12.03 2.50 -6.03
N HIS A 231 -11.30 2.91 -5.02
CA HIS A 231 -11.57 2.59 -3.63
C HIS A 231 -12.89 3.14 -3.13
N GLU A 232 -13.55 2.36 -2.26
CA GLU A 232 -14.73 2.76 -1.50
C GLU A 232 -14.48 2.53 0.00
N ASN A 233 -15.28 3.16 0.84
CA ASN A 233 -15.27 2.92 2.28
C ASN A 233 -15.71 1.49 2.60
N ILE A 234 -15.17 0.93 3.67
CA ILE A 234 -15.36 -0.47 4.05
C ILE A 234 -16.85 -0.81 4.26
N GLY A 235 -17.32 -1.78 3.50
CA GLY A 235 -18.70 -2.26 3.52
C GLY A 235 -19.67 -1.45 2.66
N LEU A 236 -19.22 -0.38 2.00
CA LEU A 236 -20.05 0.42 1.09
C LEU A 236 -19.81 0.11 -0.39
N GLY A 237 -18.81 -0.73 -0.68
CA GLY A 237 -18.48 -1.16 -2.02
C GLY A 237 -19.02 -2.54 -2.39
N THR A 238 -18.49 -3.11 -3.45
CA THR A 238 -18.95 -4.41 -4.01
C THR A 238 -18.36 -5.63 -3.31
N LEU A 239 -17.23 -5.47 -2.60
CA LEU A 239 -16.63 -6.53 -1.78
C LEU A 239 -17.42 -6.75 -0.49
N GLY A 240 -17.79 -5.66 0.17
CA GLY A 240 -18.53 -5.66 1.41
C GLY A 240 -17.70 -6.05 2.63
N PHE A 241 -18.22 -5.70 3.81
CA PHE A 241 -17.50 -5.89 5.09
C PHE A 241 -17.13 -7.35 5.37
N ASP A 242 -18.06 -8.28 5.18
CA ASP A 242 -17.85 -9.69 5.56
C ASP A 242 -16.72 -10.34 4.77
N THR A 243 -16.61 -10.02 3.48
CA THR A 243 -15.51 -10.49 2.63
C THR A 243 -14.18 -9.91 3.10
N LEU A 244 -14.11 -8.60 3.29
CA LEU A 244 -12.90 -7.91 3.75
C LEU A 244 -12.51 -8.35 5.16
N TYR A 245 -13.47 -8.58 6.05
CA TYR A 245 -13.20 -9.09 7.40
C TYR A 245 -12.54 -10.47 7.39
N LYS A 246 -13.02 -11.38 6.54
CA LYS A 246 -12.38 -12.71 6.35
C LYS A 246 -10.95 -12.59 5.85
N ILE A 247 -10.68 -11.66 4.91
CA ILE A 247 -9.34 -11.40 4.38
C ILE A 247 -8.43 -10.86 5.48
N VAL A 248 -8.86 -9.82 6.17
CA VAL A 248 -8.08 -9.13 7.21
C VAL A 248 -7.72 -10.05 8.38
N THR A 249 -8.63 -10.95 8.74
CA THR A 249 -8.46 -11.92 9.84
C THR A 249 -7.92 -13.28 9.38
N HIS A 250 -7.53 -13.41 8.12
CA HIS A 250 -7.06 -14.69 7.58
C HIS A 250 -5.80 -15.19 8.29
N PRO A 251 -5.73 -16.47 8.74
CA PRO A 251 -4.60 -16.98 9.52
C PRO A 251 -3.23 -16.86 8.85
N LYS A 252 -3.18 -17.02 7.52
CA LYS A 252 -1.93 -16.87 6.74
C LYS A 252 -1.43 -15.42 6.71
N LEU A 253 -2.28 -14.43 7.03
CA LEU A 253 -1.95 -13.00 7.04
C LEU A 253 -1.81 -12.41 8.46
N LYS A 254 -1.82 -13.23 9.51
CA LYS A 254 -1.85 -12.77 10.91
C LYS A 254 -0.70 -11.81 11.28
N ASP A 255 0.48 -12.02 10.69
CA ASP A 255 1.70 -11.24 10.96
C ASP A 255 2.00 -10.21 9.85
N VAL A 256 1.09 -10.01 8.92
CA VAL A 256 1.23 -9.07 7.81
C VAL A 256 0.48 -7.78 8.14
N PRO A 257 1.07 -6.58 7.99
CA PRO A 257 0.36 -5.31 8.22
C PRO A 257 -0.73 -5.07 7.17
N LYS A 258 -1.89 -4.56 7.63
CA LYS A 258 -3.05 -4.18 6.82
C LYS A 258 -3.19 -2.67 6.85
N ILE A 259 -3.29 -2.06 5.69
CA ILE A 259 -3.34 -0.61 5.51
C ILE A 259 -4.61 -0.22 4.76
N LEU A 260 -5.37 0.70 5.33
CA LEU A 260 -6.55 1.30 4.72
C LEU A 260 -6.15 2.52 3.87
N GLU A 261 -6.66 2.58 2.65
CA GLU A 261 -6.54 3.73 1.75
C GLU A 261 -7.91 4.21 1.26
N THR A 262 -8.92 3.93 2.05
CA THR A 262 -10.31 4.28 1.76
C THR A 262 -10.49 5.79 1.66
N PRO A 263 -11.44 6.27 0.84
CA PRO A 263 -11.59 7.70 0.61
C PRO A 263 -12.14 8.41 1.84
N TYR A 264 -11.70 9.66 2.04
CA TYR A 264 -12.29 10.55 3.03
C TYR A 264 -13.79 10.75 2.74
N VAL A 265 -14.55 10.98 3.80
CA VAL A 265 -16.00 11.18 3.75
C VAL A 265 -16.34 12.66 3.57
N THR A 266 -17.40 12.94 2.84
CA THR A 266 -17.93 14.29 2.64
C THR A 266 -18.71 14.79 3.86
N LYS A 267 -18.81 16.11 4.05
CA LYS A 267 -19.61 16.70 5.15
C LYS A 267 -21.08 16.31 5.10
N GLU A 268 -21.60 16.13 3.90
CA GLU A 268 -22.99 15.75 3.61
C GLU A 268 -23.04 14.96 2.29
N ASP A 269 -24.14 14.26 2.02
CA ASP A 269 -24.25 13.32 0.90
C ASP A 269 -24.01 13.92 -0.49
N ASN A 270 -24.37 15.17 -0.69
CA ASN A 270 -24.24 15.84 -1.99
C ASN A 270 -22.98 16.73 -2.09
N ALA A 271 -22.14 16.78 -1.06
CA ALA A 271 -20.92 17.55 -1.09
C ALA A 271 -19.86 16.87 -1.95
N LYS A 272 -19.03 17.69 -2.63
CA LYS A 272 -17.91 17.18 -3.45
C LYS A 272 -16.62 17.05 -2.65
N GLU A 273 -16.45 17.89 -1.63
CA GLU A 273 -15.23 17.97 -0.84
C GLU A 273 -15.20 16.85 0.20
N LYS A 274 -14.19 15.99 0.10
CA LYS A 274 -13.92 14.91 1.02
C LYS A 274 -12.95 15.37 2.10
N VAL A 275 -13.41 15.45 3.35
CA VAL A 275 -12.69 16.12 4.43
C VAL A 275 -12.48 15.28 5.68
N TYR A 276 -13.35 14.29 5.94
CA TYR A 276 -13.33 13.51 7.16
C TYR A 276 -12.66 12.15 6.95
N PRO A 277 -11.53 11.85 7.63
CA PRO A 277 -10.89 10.55 7.55
C PRO A 277 -11.76 9.46 8.19
N PRO A 278 -12.02 8.32 7.51
CA PRO A 278 -12.88 7.26 8.01
C PRO A 278 -12.14 6.28 8.95
N TYR A 279 -10.83 6.29 8.94
CA TYR A 279 -9.94 5.20 9.36
C TYR A 279 -10.19 4.71 10.79
N ARG A 280 -10.42 5.62 11.75
CA ARG A 280 -10.73 5.23 13.13
C ARG A 280 -11.94 4.30 13.22
N PHE A 281 -12.97 4.59 12.47
CA PHE A 281 -14.23 3.83 12.46
C PHE A 281 -14.08 2.51 11.74
N GLU A 282 -13.39 2.51 10.61
CA GLU A 282 -13.13 1.31 9.82
C GLU A 282 -12.19 0.34 10.56
N ILE A 283 -11.16 0.83 11.25
CA ILE A 283 -10.30 0.03 12.14
C ILE A 283 -11.12 -0.57 13.30
N ASP A 284 -11.99 0.22 13.92
CA ASP A 284 -12.86 -0.24 15.00
C ASP A 284 -13.85 -1.33 14.50
N MET A 285 -14.38 -1.22 13.28
CA MET A 285 -15.22 -2.27 12.69
C MET A 285 -14.45 -3.60 12.56
N PHE A 286 -13.21 -3.55 12.02
CA PHE A 286 -12.39 -4.76 11.88
C PHE A 286 -11.99 -5.37 13.22
N ARG A 287 -11.62 -4.57 14.21
CA ARG A 287 -11.25 -5.08 15.55
C ARG A 287 -12.42 -5.71 16.29
N ASN A 288 -13.61 -5.13 16.13
CA ASN A 288 -14.84 -5.64 16.76
C ASN A 288 -15.52 -6.76 15.96
N GLY A 289 -15.10 -6.99 14.71
CA GLY A 289 -15.75 -7.94 13.79
C GLY A 289 -17.21 -7.57 13.50
N LYS A 290 -17.54 -6.27 13.50
CA LYS A 290 -18.90 -5.80 13.36
C LYS A 290 -18.99 -4.66 12.36
N TYR A 291 -19.83 -4.86 11.34
CA TYR A 291 -20.17 -3.81 10.38
C TYR A 291 -21.03 -2.71 11.02
N ASP A 292 -20.72 -1.46 10.67
CA ASP A 292 -21.50 -0.29 11.05
C ASP A 292 -22.31 0.23 9.85
N PRO A 293 -23.62 0.00 9.80
CA PRO A 293 -24.45 0.46 8.69
C PRO A 293 -24.64 1.98 8.64
N GLU A 294 -24.34 2.68 9.73
CA GLU A 294 -24.43 4.16 9.84
C GLU A 294 -23.03 4.80 9.81
N LEU A 295 -22.04 4.11 9.25
CA LEU A 295 -20.63 4.52 9.21
C LEU A 295 -20.45 6.00 8.82
N LEU A 296 -21.07 6.43 7.73
CA LEU A 296 -20.90 7.80 7.22
C LEU A 296 -21.48 8.85 8.17
N GLU A 297 -22.58 8.55 8.83
CA GLU A 297 -23.21 9.43 9.80
C GLU A 297 -22.34 9.55 11.06
N HIS A 298 -21.89 8.43 11.61
CA HIS A 298 -21.01 8.42 12.78
C HIS A 298 -19.67 9.16 12.52
N ILE A 299 -19.10 9.02 11.33
CA ILE A 299 -17.91 9.79 10.93
C ILE A 299 -18.21 11.30 10.93
N ARG A 300 -19.30 11.70 10.28
CA ARG A 300 -19.69 13.11 10.19
C ARG A 300 -19.96 13.72 11.56
N ASP A 301 -20.65 12.99 12.43
CA ASP A 301 -20.99 13.49 13.76
C ASP A 301 -19.76 13.64 14.66
N PHE A 302 -18.77 12.76 14.48
CA PHE A 302 -17.52 12.85 15.24
C PHE A 302 -16.66 14.06 14.86
N TYR A 303 -16.69 14.49 13.60
CA TYR A 303 -15.85 15.59 13.09
C TYR A 303 -16.58 16.94 12.97
N LYS A 304 -17.89 17.02 13.26
CA LYS A 304 -18.63 18.28 13.35
C LYS A 304 -18.24 19.06 14.62
#